data_b1580c7eb0c10d76044f45f893fc1abe
#
_entry.id   b1580c7eb0c10d76044f45f893fc1abe
#
_cell.length_a   1.000
_cell.length_b   1.000
_cell.length_c   1.000
_cell.angle_alpha   90.00
_cell.angle_beta   90.00
_cell.angle_gamma   90.00
#
_symmetry.space_group_name_H-M   'P 1'
#
loop_
_entity.id
_entity.type
_entity.pdbx_description
1 polymer ?
#
loop_
_entity_poly.entity_id
_entity_poly.type
_entity_poly.pdbx_seq_one_letter_code
_entity_poly.pdbx_strand_id
1 'polypeptide(L)'
;MFQAPETSIFRLPVAIGILSAAVRMATPYLFASVGEAIAQSSGVLNLGVDGVMLLGAFAAFYVALTTGSLWLGVLASMFVGLLMGLLMSLISVTLKAEQGISGIGLYMFGLGLSSLLFKVMVGTVKTVVGFQPIKIPLLGNIPILGEIFFQHSIPVYAAFLTVPLAWFLLDKTTWGLKIRAVGHNPAAADSLGVNVNLVRYVSVTIGSIMAGLGGASLSLALVNLFQENLTAGIGFIAVALVYFGGWRPAAIMGGALLFSVVNAFQLWMQVLNVRIPSDLAVMLPYVLTILVLALAPQLSRQPVALNKPFERGEH
;
A
#
# COMPACT_ATOMS: atom_id res chain seq x y z
N MET A 1 -27.39 7.06 39.84
CA MET A 1 -26.46 8.15 39.50
C MET A 1 -25.26 7.52 38.84
N PHE A 2 -25.35 7.23 37.53
CA PHE A 2 -24.25 6.65 36.77
C PHE A 2 -23.30 7.80 36.41
N GLN A 3 -22.16 7.86 37.07
CA GLN A 3 -21.04 8.70 36.59
C GLN A 3 -20.61 8.18 35.26
N ALA A 4 -20.86 8.93 34.19
CA ALA A 4 -20.27 8.71 32.89
C ALA A 4 -18.74 8.78 33.08
N PRO A 5 -17.95 7.80 32.59
CA PRO A 5 -16.51 7.90 32.66
C PRO A 5 -16.10 9.12 31.84
N GLU A 6 -15.36 10.04 32.43
CA GLU A 6 -14.71 11.15 31.74
C GLU A 6 -13.65 10.58 30.79
N THR A 7 -14.08 10.15 29.61
CA THR A 7 -13.22 9.69 28.53
C THR A 7 -12.66 10.90 27.79
N SER A 8 -11.71 11.57 28.38
CA SER A 8 -10.97 12.61 27.66
C SER A 8 -10.01 11.95 26.67
N ILE A 9 -10.14 12.29 25.40
CA ILE A 9 -9.28 11.86 24.28
C ILE A 9 -7.78 12.18 24.57
N PHE A 10 -7.51 13.12 25.46
CA PHE A 10 -6.18 13.59 25.84
C PHE A 10 -5.52 12.79 26.97
N ARG A 11 -6.07 11.63 27.38
CA ARG A 11 -5.36 10.77 28.32
C ARG A 11 -4.19 10.06 27.63
N LEU A 12 -3.03 10.02 28.28
CA LEU A 12 -1.82 9.41 27.74
C LEU A 12 -2.03 7.98 27.17
N PRO A 13 -2.79 7.07 27.84
CA PRO A 13 -3.04 5.73 27.29
C PRO A 13 -3.82 5.74 25.98
N VAL A 14 -4.76 6.68 25.80
CA VAL A 14 -5.54 6.83 24.57
C VAL A 14 -4.63 7.33 23.44
N ALA A 15 -3.78 8.31 23.69
CA ALA A 15 -2.83 8.81 22.70
C ALA A 15 -1.84 7.71 22.25
N ILE A 16 -1.33 6.91 23.18
CA ILE A 16 -0.48 5.75 22.88
C ILE A 16 -1.24 4.74 22.02
N GLY A 17 -2.49 4.43 22.36
CA GLY A 17 -3.34 3.53 21.59
C GLY A 17 -3.58 4.01 20.16
N ILE A 18 -3.84 5.31 19.97
CA ILE A 18 -4.01 5.93 18.63
C ILE A 18 -2.72 5.81 17.81
N LEU A 19 -1.57 6.14 18.40
CA LEU A 19 -0.28 6.07 17.69
C LEU A 19 0.12 4.63 17.36
N SER A 20 -0.09 3.68 18.27
CA SER A 20 0.13 2.25 18.02
C SER A 20 -0.80 1.73 16.91
N ALA A 21 -2.07 2.12 16.91
CA ALA A 21 -3.01 1.78 15.84
C ALA A 21 -2.57 2.39 14.51
N ALA A 22 -2.11 3.65 14.50
CA ALA A 22 -1.61 4.32 13.30
C ALA A 22 -0.43 3.58 12.67
N VAL A 23 0.54 3.12 13.48
CA VAL A 23 1.69 2.34 12.99
C VAL A 23 1.22 1.04 12.30
N ARG A 24 0.24 0.34 12.89
CA ARG A 24 -0.33 -0.87 12.27
C ARG A 24 -1.08 -0.55 10.98
N MET A 25 -1.89 0.49 10.98
CA MET A 25 -2.69 0.91 9.83
C MET A 25 -1.84 1.45 8.68
N ALA A 26 -0.62 1.95 8.96
CA ALA A 26 0.32 2.37 7.93
C ALA A 26 0.83 1.20 7.05
N THR A 27 0.77 -0.03 7.54
CA THR A 27 1.34 -1.21 6.87
C THR A 27 0.85 -1.42 5.43
N PRO A 28 -0.46 -1.53 5.14
CA PRO A 28 -0.94 -1.72 3.77
C PRO A 28 -0.60 -0.52 2.87
N TYR A 29 -0.67 0.70 3.41
CA TYR A 29 -0.27 1.90 2.67
C TYR A 29 1.20 1.88 2.29
N LEU A 30 2.10 1.50 3.22
CA LEU A 30 3.54 1.45 2.97
C LEU A 30 3.88 0.43 1.89
N PHE A 31 3.38 -0.80 2.00
CA PHE A 31 3.63 -1.80 0.96
C PHE A 31 3.17 -1.30 -0.41
N ALA A 32 1.94 -0.83 -0.52
CA ALA A 32 1.37 -0.41 -1.80
C ALA A 32 2.08 0.84 -2.35
N SER A 33 2.28 1.89 -1.53
CA SER A 33 2.84 3.16 -2.00
C SER A 33 4.34 3.08 -2.31
N VAL A 34 5.13 2.35 -1.51
CA VAL A 34 6.55 2.14 -1.80
C VAL A 34 6.72 1.29 -3.06
N GLY A 35 5.88 0.26 -3.23
CA GLY A 35 5.84 -0.54 -4.45
C GLY A 35 5.49 0.30 -5.69
N GLU A 36 4.46 1.11 -5.58
CA GLU A 36 4.03 1.98 -6.67
C GLU A 36 5.06 3.08 -6.99
N ALA A 37 5.78 3.58 -5.99
CA ALA A 37 6.88 4.52 -6.21
C ALA A 37 8.00 3.91 -7.08
N ILE A 38 8.30 2.63 -6.93
CA ILE A 38 9.26 1.91 -7.78
C ILE A 38 8.72 1.79 -9.21
N ALA A 39 7.45 1.41 -9.38
CA ALA A 39 6.81 1.29 -10.70
C ALA A 39 6.79 2.65 -11.42
N GLN A 40 6.29 3.69 -10.76
CA GLN A 40 6.22 5.04 -11.33
C GLN A 40 7.58 5.65 -11.63
N SER A 41 8.62 5.33 -10.83
CA SER A 41 9.98 5.76 -11.10
C SER A 41 10.54 5.22 -12.43
N SER A 42 9.94 4.14 -12.98
CA SER A 42 10.25 3.62 -14.32
C SER A 42 9.41 4.24 -15.45
N GLY A 43 8.49 5.15 -15.12
CA GLY A 43 7.58 5.80 -16.05
C GLY A 43 6.25 5.07 -16.26
N VAL A 44 5.90 4.07 -15.45
CA VAL A 44 4.63 3.36 -15.55
C VAL A 44 3.75 3.68 -14.35
N LEU A 45 2.55 4.20 -14.62
CA LEU A 45 1.49 4.46 -13.65
C LEU A 45 0.56 3.25 -13.58
N ASN A 46 0.36 2.71 -12.38
CA ASN A 46 -0.59 1.61 -12.18
C ASN A 46 -1.74 2.03 -11.24
N LEU A 47 -2.87 2.45 -11.80
CA LEU A 47 -4.09 2.72 -11.02
C LEU A 47 -4.81 1.43 -10.57
N GLY A 48 -4.35 0.27 -11.02
CA GLY A 48 -4.88 -1.03 -10.63
C GLY A 48 -4.40 -1.55 -9.26
N VAL A 49 -3.58 -0.79 -8.55
CA VAL A 49 -2.99 -1.17 -7.25
C VAL A 49 -4.06 -1.67 -6.26
N ASP A 50 -5.21 -0.99 -6.16
CA ASP A 50 -6.28 -1.39 -5.25
C ASP A 50 -6.89 -2.75 -5.60
N GLY A 51 -7.07 -3.05 -6.88
CA GLY A 51 -7.52 -4.36 -7.35
C GLY A 51 -6.51 -5.47 -7.09
N VAL A 52 -5.20 -5.17 -7.25
CA VAL A 52 -4.12 -6.10 -6.91
C VAL A 52 -4.10 -6.38 -5.41
N MET A 53 -4.23 -5.35 -4.58
CA MET A 53 -4.34 -5.48 -3.12
C MET A 53 -5.54 -6.34 -2.73
N LEU A 54 -6.70 -6.09 -3.34
CA LEU A 54 -7.94 -6.78 -3.01
C LEU A 54 -7.89 -8.28 -3.37
N LEU A 55 -7.40 -8.59 -4.57
CA LEU A 55 -7.23 -9.98 -5.00
C LEU A 55 -6.11 -10.69 -4.20
N GLY A 56 -5.04 -9.98 -3.88
CA GLY A 56 -3.98 -10.46 -2.99
C GLY A 56 -4.48 -10.73 -1.56
N ALA A 57 -5.34 -9.85 -1.02
CA ALA A 57 -5.98 -10.02 0.28
C ALA A 57 -6.87 -11.27 0.31
N PHE A 58 -7.66 -11.48 -0.75
CA PHE A 58 -8.47 -12.69 -0.88
C PHE A 58 -7.62 -13.95 -0.94
N ALA A 59 -6.61 -13.98 -1.79
CA ALA A 59 -5.73 -15.14 -1.95
C ALA A 59 -5.00 -15.48 -0.64
N ALA A 60 -4.48 -14.46 0.06
CA ALA A 60 -3.84 -14.63 1.35
C ALA A 60 -4.81 -15.23 2.38
N PHE A 61 -6.00 -14.65 2.50
CA PHE A 61 -7.04 -15.10 3.40
C PHE A 61 -7.48 -16.54 3.10
N TYR A 62 -7.79 -16.84 1.83
CA TYR A 62 -8.31 -18.16 1.43
C TYR A 62 -7.28 -19.27 1.66
N VAL A 63 -6.02 -19.03 1.28
CA VAL A 63 -4.95 -20.00 1.52
C VAL A 63 -4.67 -20.18 3.02
N ALA A 64 -4.66 -19.12 3.81
CA ALA A 64 -4.52 -19.22 5.26
C ALA A 64 -5.71 -19.97 5.91
N LEU A 65 -6.94 -19.73 5.44
CA LEU A 65 -8.15 -20.40 5.92
C LEU A 65 -8.12 -21.91 5.64
N THR A 66 -7.64 -22.31 4.47
CA THR A 66 -7.67 -23.73 4.04
C THR A 66 -6.47 -24.54 4.52
N THR A 67 -5.29 -23.91 4.59
CA THR A 67 -4.04 -24.60 4.98
C THR A 67 -3.66 -24.42 6.44
N GLY A 68 -4.25 -23.43 7.13
CA GLY A 68 -3.85 -23.02 8.48
C GLY A 68 -2.49 -22.28 8.54
N SER A 69 -1.83 -22.03 7.39
CA SER A 69 -0.52 -21.40 7.33
C SER A 69 -0.60 -19.96 6.81
N LEU A 70 -0.28 -19.01 7.68
CA LEU A 70 -0.22 -17.58 7.31
C LEU A 70 0.87 -17.30 6.26
N TRP A 71 2.00 -17.98 6.34
CA TRP A 71 3.12 -17.79 5.39
C TRP A 71 2.77 -18.25 3.99
N LEU A 72 2.03 -19.37 3.84
CA LEU A 72 1.51 -19.78 2.54
C LEU A 72 0.50 -18.77 2.01
N GLY A 73 -0.30 -18.15 2.88
CA GLY A 73 -1.18 -17.05 2.50
C GLY A 73 -0.40 -15.85 1.96
N VAL A 74 0.68 -15.44 2.63
CA VAL A 74 1.57 -14.36 2.15
C VAL A 74 2.18 -14.71 0.79
N LEU A 75 2.68 -15.92 0.62
CA LEU A 75 3.23 -16.38 -0.68
C LEU A 75 2.18 -16.37 -1.79
N ALA A 76 0.95 -16.79 -1.49
CA ALA A 76 -0.16 -16.73 -2.44
C ALA A 76 -0.49 -15.29 -2.87
N SER A 77 -0.47 -14.34 -1.96
CA SER A 77 -0.66 -12.92 -2.29
C SER A 77 0.46 -12.35 -3.15
N MET A 78 1.72 -12.74 -2.88
CA MET A 78 2.87 -12.35 -3.72
C MET A 78 2.73 -12.92 -5.13
N PHE A 79 2.29 -14.17 -5.24
CA PHE A 79 2.06 -14.82 -6.53
C PHE A 79 0.93 -14.13 -7.32
N VAL A 80 -0.15 -13.77 -6.68
CA VAL A 80 -1.22 -12.97 -7.30
C VAL A 80 -0.69 -11.62 -7.74
N GLY A 81 0.07 -10.93 -6.87
CA GLY A 81 0.72 -9.66 -7.21
C GLY A 81 1.66 -9.79 -8.42
N LEU A 82 2.42 -10.88 -8.51
CA LEU A 82 3.26 -11.21 -9.66
C LEU A 82 2.43 -11.32 -10.94
N LEU A 83 1.36 -12.13 -10.94
CA LEU A 83 0.51 -12.33 -12.11
C LEU A 83 -0.17 -11.04 -12.57
N MET A 84 -0.72 -10.27 -11.63
CA MET A 84 -1.36 -8.99 -11.93
C MET A 84 -0.35 -7.95 -12.44
N GLY A 85 0.87 -7.95 -11.89
CA GLY A 85 1.95 -7.08 -12.35
C GLY A 85 2.43 -7.42 -13.75
N LEU A 86 2.54 -8.71 -14.08
CA LEU A 86 2.86 -9.15 -15.44
C LEU A 86 1.74 -8.80 -16.41
N LEU A 87 0.48 -8.94 -16.01
CA LEU A 87 -0.68 -8.54 -16.82
C LEU A 87 -0.67 -7.04 -17.08
N MET A 88 -0.47 -6.20 -16.04
CA MET A 88 -0.35 -4.76 -16.21
C MET A 88 0.82 -4.38 -17.12
N SER A 89 1.97 -5.03 -16.96
CA SER A 89 3.14 -4.81 -17.80
C SER A 89 2.88 -5.21 -19.26
N LEU A 90 2.20 -6.34 -19.49
CA LEU A 90 1.83 -6.76 -20.83
C LEU A 90 0.96 -5.70 -21.52
N ILE A 91 -0.08 -5.20 -20.82
CA ILE A 91 -1.01 -4.22 -21.37
C ILE A 91 -0.32 -2.86 -21.59
N SER A 92 0.41 -2.36 -20.60
CA SER A 92 0.96 -1.00 -20.64
C SER A 92 2.28 -0.87 -21.37
N VAL A 93 3.14 -1.92 -21.33
CA VAL A 93 4.49 -1.85 -21.91
C VAL A 93 4.54 -2.52 -23.27
N THR A 94 3.94 -3.71 -23.42
CA THR A 94 4.00 -4.47 -24.69
C THR A 94 2.89 -4.00 -25.65
N LEU A 95 1.64 -3.96 -25.19
CA LEU A 95 0.50 -3.52 -26.02
C LEU A 95 0.40 -1.98 -26.09
N LYS A 96 1.20 -1.25 -25.28
CA LYS A 96 1.27 0.21 -25.25
C LYS A 96 -0.09 0.89 -25.02
N ALA A 97 -1.02 0.19 -24.37
CA ALA A 97 -2.31 0.75 -24.00
C ALA A 97 -2.15 1.90 -23.01
N GLU A 98 -3.12 2.80 -22.99
CA GLU A 98 -3.15 3.91 -22.04
C GLU A 98 -3.16 3.37 -20.60
N GLN A 99 -2.20 3.83 -19.79
CA GLN A 99 -1.87 3.20 -18.49
C GLN A 99 -2.95 3.46 -17.44
N GLY A 100 -3.57 4.64 -17.45
CA GLY A 100 -4.63 5.00 -16.52
C GLY A 100 -5.88 4.15 -16.73
N ILE A 101 -6.34 4.05 -17.98
CA ILE A 101 -7.51 3.22 -18.34
C ILE A 101 -7.22 1.74 -18.06
N SER A 102 -6.05 1.27 -18.45
CA SER A 102 -5.61 -0.12 -18.19
C SER A 102 -5.57 -0.44 -16.69
N GLY A 103 -5.07 0.51 -15.89
CA GLY A 103 -5.05 0.38 -14.43
C GLY A 103 -6.44 0.32 -13.83
N ILE A 104 -7.37 1.18 -14.26
CA ILE A 104 -8.78 1.13 -13.82
C ILE A 104 -9.43 -0.20 -14.23
N GLY A 105 -9.18 -0.67 -15.46
CA GLY A 105 -9.63 -1.99 -15.89
C GLY A 105 -9.12 -3.13 -15.01
N LEU A 106 -7.82 -3.08 -14.63
CA LEU A 106 -7.21 -4.04 -13.73
C LEU A 106 -7.79 -3.97 -12.30
N TYR A 107 -8.10 -2.75 -11.82
CA TYR A 107 -8.83 -2.56 -10.56
C TYR A 107 -10.21 -3.22 -10.59
N MET A 108 -11.01 -2.94 -11.62
CA MET A 108 -12.36 -3.54 -11.77
C MET A 108 -12.29 -5.06 -11.89
N PHE A 109 -11.30 -5.58 -12.61
CA PHE A 109 -11.03 -7.02 -12.70
C PHE A 109 -10.72 -7.61 -11.32
N GLY A 110 -9.81 -6.99 -10.55
CA GLY A 110 -9.47 -7.44 -9.20
C GLY A 110 -10.66 -7.39 -8.24
N LEU A 111 -11.46 -6.32 -8.29
CA LEU A 111 -12.68 -6.16 -7.51
C LEU A 111 -13.72 -7.24 -7.86
N GLY A 112 -14.02 -7.43 -9.14
CA GLY A 112 -15.00 -8.41 -9.60
C GLY A 112 -14.56 -9.84 -9.31
N LEU A 113 -13.31 -10.18 -9.61
CA LEU A 113 -12.79 -11.53 -9.43
C LEU A 113 -12.68 -11.89 -7.93
N SER A 114 -12.20 -11.00 -7.07
CA SER A 114 -12.11 -11.25 -5.63
C SER A 114 -13.49 -11.46 -5.00
N SER A 115 -14.50 -10.66 -5.40
CA SER A 115 -15.89 -10.80 -4.94
C SER A 115 -16.52 -12.11 -5.44
N LEU A 116 -16.31 -12.47 -6.71
CA LEU A 116 -16.79 -13.73 -7.27
C LEU A 116 -16.18 -14.93 -6.52
N LEU A 117 -14.85 -14.94 -6.39
CA LEU A 117 -14.15 -16.03 -5.70
C LEU A 117 -14.58 -16.14 -4.24
N PHE A 118 -14.78 -15.02 -3.55
CA PHE A 118 -15.27 -15.01 -2.18
C PHE A 118 -16.67 -15.66 -2.07
N LYS A 119 -17.60 -15.27 -2.95
CA LYS A 119 -18.97 -15.84 -2.96
C LYS A 119 -18.98 -17.35 -3.27
N VAL A 120 -18.16 -17.76 -4.23
CA VAL A 120 -18.17 -19.17 -4.68
C VAL A 120 -17.39 -20.07 -3.71
N MET A 121 -16.25 -19.62 -3.18
CA MET A 121 -15.33 -20.47 -2.41
C MET A 121 -15.53 -20.37 -0.90
N VAL A 122 -16.04 -19.26 -0.38
CA VAL A 122 -16.18 -19.01 1.06
C VAL A 122 -17.63 -18.80 1.46
N GLY A 123 -18.38 -18.00 0.73
CA GLY A 123 -19.82 -17.74 0.85
C GLY A 123 -20.20 -16.83 2.02
N THR A 124 -19.57 -16.96 3.17
CA THR A 124 -19.84 -16.16 4.39
C THR A 124 -18.54 -15.64 4.99
N VAL A 125 -18.62 -14.51 5.70
CA VAL A 125 -17.44 -13.96 6.37
C VAL A 125 -16.94 -14.93 7.44
N LYS A 126 -15.70 -15.38 7.29
CA LYS A 126 -14.98 -16.23 8.25
C LYS A 126 -13.77 -15.48 8.76
N THR A 127 -13.32 -15.82 9.95
CA THR A 127 -12.11 -15.27 10.56
C THR A 127 -10.99 -16.30 10.52
N VAL A 128 -9.75 -15.83 10.43
CA VAL A 128 -8.54 -16.63 10.58
C VAL A 128 -7.75 -16.14 11.80
N VAL A 129 -6.94 -17.02 12.38
CA VAL A 129 -5.99 -16.61 13.41
C VAL A 129 -4.86 -15.87 12.69
N GLY A 130 -4.87 -14.54 12.76
CA GLY A 130 -3.88 -13.69 12.08
C GLY A 130 -2.52 -13.68 12.77
N PHE A 131 -1.60 -12.87 12.20
CA PHE A 131 -0.27 -12.67 12.77
C PHE A 131 -0.34 -12.04 14.15
N GLN A 132 0.20 -12.73 15.15
CA GLN A 132 0.24 -12.24 16.52
C GLN A 132 1.32 -11.15 16.69
N PRO A 133 1.09 -10.16 17.56
CA PRO A 133 2.13 -9.18 17.91
C PRO A 133 3.32 -9.86 18.57
N ILE A 134 4.53 -9.44 18.18
CA ILE A 134 5.79 -9.87 18.77
C ILE A 134 6.37 -8.71 19.54
N LYS A 135 6.67 -8.94 20.82
CA LYS A 135 7.37 -7.97 21.64
C LYS A 135 8.88 -8.11 21.42
N ILE A 136 9.51 -7.07 20.86
CA ILE A 136 10.97 -7.08 20.66
C ILE A 136 11.65 -6.98 22.03
N PRO A 137 12.54 -7.93 22.39
CA PRO A 137 13.26 -7.89 23.66
C PRO A 137 14.04 -6.57 23.83
N LEU A 138 14.15 -6.04 25.02
CA LEU A 138 14.75 -4.76 25.40
C LEU A 138 13.97 -3.52 24.90
N LEU A 139 13.72 -3.37 23.62
CA LEU A 139 13.04 -2.19 23.03
C LEU A 139 11.54 -2.15 23.36
N GLY A 140 10.89 -3.30 23.42
CA GLY A 140 9.47 -3.39 23.78
C GLY A 140 9.15 -3.09 25.26
N ASN A 141 10.17 -2.92 26.11
CA ASN A 141 10.00 -2.56 27.52
C ASN A 141 10.15 -1.04 27.77
N ILE A 142 10.52 -0.27 26.76
CA ILE A 142 10.64 1.19 26.89
C ILE A 142 9.23 1.78 27.09
N PRO A 143 8.98 2.53 28.16
CA PRO A 143 7.69 3.17 28.39
C PRO A 143 7.29 4.02 27.17
N ILE A 144 6.02 3.96 26.76
CA ILE A 144 5.44 4.70 25.62
C ILE A 144 5.99 4.24 24.27
N LEU A 145 7.28 4.34 23.99
CA LEU A 145 7.89 3.98 22.71
C LEU A 145 7.81 2.48 22.41
N GLY A 146 7.89 1.64 23.43
CA GLY A 146 7.77 0.19 23.30
C GLY A 146 6.40 -0.23 22.75
N GLU A 147 5.33 0.36 23.26
CA GLU A 147 3.97 0.06 22.83
C GLU A 147 3.66 0.64 21.44
N ILE A 148 4.22 1.81 21.09
CA ILE A 148 3.96 2.47 19.81
C ILE A 148 4.70 1.79 18.66
N PHE A 149 5.96 1.31 18.86
CA PHE A 149 6.81 0.86 17.74
C PHE A 149 7.29 -0.58 17.84
N PHE A 150 7.34 -1.18 19.04
CA PHE A 150 8.06 -2.44 19.27
C PHE A 150 7.18 -3.61 19.73
N GLN A 151 5.85 -3.49 19.58
CA GLN A 151 4.89 -4.54 19.93
C GLN A 151 3.89 -4.74 18.77
N HIS A 152 4.41 -5.09 17.59
CA HIS A 152 3.62 -5.28 16.38
C HIS A 152 3.84 -6.66 15.76
N SER A 153 2.98 -7.03 14.82
CA SER A 153 3.11 -8.25 14.04
C SER A 153 4.23 -8.14 12.99
N ILE A 154 4.77 -9.28 12.53
CA ILE A 154 5.85 -9.34 11.53
C ILE A 154 5.55 -8.51 10.26
N PRO A 155 4.34 -8.54 9.67
CA PRO A 155 4.05 -7.74 8.49
C PRO A 155 4.25 -6.23 8.69
N VAL A 156 4.03 -5.71 9.91
CA VAL A 156 4.27 -4.29 10.23
C VAL A 156 5.76 -3.97 10.08
N TYR A 157 6.63 -4.74 10.73
CA TYR A 157 8.08 -4.53 10.62
C TYR A 157 8.57 -4.71 9.19
N ALA A 158 8.05 -5.71 8.46
CA ALA A 158 8.38 -5.92 7.07
C ALA A 158 8.01 -4.70 6.20
N ALA A 159 6.84 -4.08 6.40
CA ALA A 159 6.44 -2.89 5.67
C ALA A 159 7.38 -1.70 5.93
N PHE A 160 7.72 -1.44 7.19
CA PHE A 160 8.68 -0.38 7.51
C PHE A 160 10.08 -0.65 6.94
N LEU A 161 10.50 -1.92 6.87
CA LEU A 161 11.78 -2.32 6.28
C LEU A 161 11.80 -2.09 4.75
N THR A 162 10.65 -2.13 4.06
CA THR A 162 10.62 -1.85 2.61
C THR A 162 11.06 -0.43 2.27
N VAL A 163 10.89 0.53 3.19
CA VAL A 163 11.26 1.94 2.97
C VAL A 163 12.78 2.11 2.78
N PRO A 164 13.65 1.70 3.73
CA PRO A 164 15.09 1.77 3.52
C PRO A 164 15.56 0.87 2.39
N LEU A 165 14.91 -0.28 2.14
CA LEU A 165 15.25 -1.16 1.01
C LEU A 165 14.95 -0.49 -0.33
N ALA A 166 13.80 0.16 -0.47
CA ALA A 166 13.44 0.90 -1.68
C ALA A 166 14.34 2.13 -1.88
N TRP A 167 14.66 2.85 -0.81
CA TRP A 167 15.65 3.93 -0.89
C TRP A 167 17.01 3.41 -1.35
N PHE A 168 17.51 2.32 -0.78
CA PHE A 168 18.75 1.71 -1.21
C PHE A 168 18.70 1.25 -2.66
N LEU A 169 17.61 0.56 -3.06
CA LEU A 169 17.40 0.11 -4.43
C LEU A 169 17.42 1.30 -5.41
N LEU A 170 16.62 2.32 -5.16
CA LEU A 170 16.45 3.45 -6.08
C LEU A 170 17.67 4.38 -6.12
N ASP A 171 18.31 4.67 -4.97
CA ASP A 171 19.34 5.71 -4.89
C ASP A 171 20.78 5.17 -4.87
N LYS A 172 20.99 3.90 -4.51
CA LYS A 172 22.33 3.34 -4.27
C LYS A 172 22.70 2.19 -5.21
N THR A 173 21.79 1.73 -6.08
CA THR A 173 22.07 0.62 -6.97
C THR A 173 22.09 1.03 -8.44
N THR A 174 22.78 0.24 -9.28
CA THR A 174 22.77 0.40 -10.74
C THR A 174 21.37 0.14 -11.33
N TRP A 175 20.58 -0.75 -10.73
CA TRP A 175 19.18 -0.97 -11.10
C TRP A 175 18.32 0.27 -10.87
N GLY A 176 18.46 0.91 -9.71
CA GLY A 176 17.75 2.16 -9.42
C GLY A 176 18.12 3.30 -10.38
N LEU A 177 19.41 3.36 -10.78
CA LEU A 177 19.83 4.30 -11.81
C LEU A 177 19.12 4.05 -13.15
N LYS A 178 19.05 2.77 -13.59
CA LYS A 178 18.31 2.37 -14.81
C LYS A 178 16.83 2.70 -14.71
N ILE A 179 16.19 2.41 -13.57
CA ILE A 179 14.77 2.71 -13.34
C ILE A 179 14.51 4.21 -13.52
N ARG A 180 15.30 5.06 -12.85
CA ARG A 180 15.15 6.52 -12.94
C ARG A 180 15.48 7.07 -14.32
N ALA A 181 16.53 6.54 -14.99
CA ALA A 181 16.88 6.94 -16.35
C ALA A 181 15.72 6.65 -17.32
N VAL A 182 15.15 5.46 -17.25
CA VAL A 182 13.98 5.05 -18.06
C VAL A 182 12.76 5.91 -17.76
N GLY A 183 12.52 6.27 -16.49
CA GLY A 183 11.41 7.13 -16.13
C GLY A 183 11.56 8.59 -16.55
N HIS A 184 12.80 9.10 -16.69
CA HIS A 184 13.02 10.48 -17.11
C HIS A 184 13.21 10.63 -18.62
N ASN A 185 14.02 9.78 -19.23
CA ASN A 185 14.25 9.81 -20.68
C ASN A 185 14.51 8.38 -21.21
N PRO A 186 13.46 7.66 -21.59
CA PRO A 186 13.57 6.29 -22.06
C PRO A 186 14.37 6.18 -23.37
N ALA A 187 14.29 7.18 -24.27
CA ALA A 187 15.03 7.19 -25.53
C ALA A 187 16.54 7.30 -25.30
N ALA A 188 16.98 8.20 -24.41
CA ALA A 188 18.38 8.29 -24.03
C ALA A 188 18.87 7.04 -23.28
N ALA A 189 18.04 6.42 -22.45
CA ALA A 189 18.39 5.17 -21.77
C ALA A 189 18.56 4.02 -22.78
N ASP A 190 17.67 3.90 -23.79
CA ASP A 190 17.76 2.90 -24.85
C ASP A 190 19.02 3.08 -25.71
N SER A 191 19.38 4.32 -26.07
CA SER A 191 20.60 4.60 -26.84
C SER A 191 21.89 4.24 -26.11
N LEU A 192 21.85 4.19 -24.77
CA LEU A 192 22.94 3.74 -23.90
C LEU A 192 22.89 2.20 -23.63
N GLY A 193 22.03 1.46 -24.34
CA GLY A 193 21.93 0.00 -24.23
C GLY A 193 21.07 -0.50 -23.06
N VAL A 194 20.28 0.37 -22.39
CA VAL A 194 19.36 -0.06 -21.35
C VAL A 194 18.08 -0.61 -22.00
N ASN A 195 17.71 -1.85 -21.67
CA ASN A 195 16.44 -2.42 -22.13
C ASN A 195 15.27 -1.79 -21.37
N VAL A 196 14.63 -0.78 -21.97
CA VAL A 196 13.53 0.00 -21.38
C VAL A 196 12.35 -0.90 -20.98
N ASN A 197 11.95 -1.82 -21.86
CA ASN A 197 10.81 -2.70 -21.59
C ASN A 197 11.10 -3.62 -20.39
N LEU A 198 12.27 -4.23 -20.32
CA LEU A 198 12.66 -5.09 -19.19
C LEU A 198 12.62 -4.31 -17.87
N VAL A 199 13.16 -3.09 -17.84
CA VAL A 199 13.19 -2.25 -16.64
C VAL A 199 11.76 -1.91 -16.19
N ARG A 200 10.88 -1.54 -17.13
CA ARG A 200 9.46 -1.26 -16.84
C ARG A 200 8.75 -2.51 -16.32
N TYR A 201 8.90 -3.67 -16.97
CA TYR A 201 8.32 -4.94 -16.55
C TYR A 201 8.71 -5.30 -15.12
N VAL A 202 10.02 -5.28 -14.81
CA VAL A 202 10.53 -5.61 -13.47
C VAL A 202 9.99 -4.64 -12.42
N SER A 203 9.99 -3.34 -12.71
CA SER A 203 9.54 -2.31 -11.76
C SER A 203 8.05 -2.44 -11.44
N VAL A 204 7.19 -2.63 -12.46
CA VAL A 204 5.74 -2.80 -12.29
C VAL A 204 5.42 -4.10 -11.56
N THR A 205 6.14 -5.17 -11.88
CA THR A 205 5.96 -6.47 -11.22
C THR A 205 6.33 -6.41 -9.74
N ILE A 206 7.46 -5.79 -9.40
CA ILE A 206 7.85 -5.56 -7.99
C ILE A 206 6.79 -4.73 -7.27
N GLY A 207 6.33 -3.63 -7.89
CA GLY A 207 5.27 -2.79 -7.34
C GLY A 207 3.99 -3.56 -7.05
N SER A 208 3.57 -4.41 -7.98
CA SER A 208 2.37 -5.23 -7.84
C SER A 208 2.51 -6.35 -6.81
N ILE A 209 3.69 -6.97 -6.67
CA ILE A 209 3.97 -7.92 -5.58
C ILE A 209 3.84 -7.23 -4.22
N MET A 210 4.39 -6.02 -4.10
CA MET A 210 4.25 -5.24 -2.86
C MET A 210 2.80 -4.84 -2.60
N ALA A 211 2.02 -4.50 -3.63
CA ALA A 211 0.58 -4.26 -3.49
C ALA A 211 -0.16 -5.52 -2.98
N GLY A 212 0.18 -6.70 -3.52
CA GLY A 212 -0.33 -7.97 -3.00
C GLY A 212 -0.02 -8.17 -1.51
N LEU A 213 1.23 -7.91 -1.10
CA LEU A 213 1.63 -7.93 0.32
C LEU A 213 0.85 -6.92 1.17
N GLY A 214 0.55 -5.74 0.62
CA GLY A 214 -0.34 -4.77 1.26
C GLY A 214 -1.73 -5.36 1.53
N GLY A 215 -2.30 -6.05 0.53
CA GLY A 215 -3.56 -6.78 0.68
C GLY A 215 -3.49 -7.90 1.73
N ALA A 216 -2.43 -8.72 1.71
CA ALA A 216 -2.22 -9.78 2.70
C ALA A 216 -2.10 -9.23 4.12
N SER A 217 -1.38 -8.11 4.30
CA SER A 217 -1.26 -7.46 5.61
C SER A 217 -2.61 -6.98 6.14
N LEU A 218 -3.49 -6.52 5.24
CA LEU A 218 -4.84 -6.09 5.60
C LEU A 218 -5.68 -7.28 6.09
N SER A 219 -5.72 -8.39 5.32
CA SER A 219 -6.56 -9.54 5.63
C SER A 219 -6.00 -10.46 6.72
N LEU A 220 -4.68 -10.56 6.91
CA LEU A 220 -4.05 -11.51 7.85
C LEU A 220 -3.42 -10.85 9.09
N ALA A 221 -3.22 -9.53 9.11
CA ALA A 221 -2.56 -8.87 10.24
C ALA A 221 -3.39 -7.73 10.84
N LEU A 222 -4.30 -7.12 10.06
CA LEU A 222 -5.08 -5.97 10.54
C LEU A 222 -6.50 -6.38 10.94
N VAL A 223 -7.25 -7.04 10.05
CA VAL A 223 -8.67 -7.38 10.27
C VAL A 223 -8.93 -8.88 10.48
N ASN A 224 -8.01 -9.76 10.11
CA ASN A 224 -8.08 -11.22 10.26
C ASN A 224 -9.29 -11.86 9.60
N LEU A 225 -9.82 -11.26 8.54
CA LEU A 225 -10.93 -11.72 7.74
C LEU A 225 -10.83 -11.18 6.31
N PHE A 226 -11.67 -11.68 5.43
CA PHE A 226 -11.92 -11.10 4.13
C PHE A 226 -13.41 -10.80 3.96
N GLN A 227 -13.71 -9.66 3.39
CA GLN A 227 -15.04 -9.25 2.92
C GLN A 227 -14.93 -8.54 1.58
N GLU A 228 -16.04 -8.45 0.86
CA GLU A 228 -16.07 -7.75 -0.42
C GLU A 228 -15.61 -6.29 -0.26
N ASN A 229 -14.80 -5.84 -1.21
CA ASN A 229 -14.23 -4.49 -1.21
C ASN A 229 -13.45 -4.11 0.06
N LEU A 230 -12.72 -5.08 0.63
CA LEU A 230 -11.97 -4.91 1.88
C LEU A 230 -10.99 -3.74 1.86
N THR A 231 -10.40 -3.46 0.71
CA THR A 231 -9.42 -2.36 0.54
C THR A 231 -10.06 -0.98 0.53
N ALA A 232 -11.34 -0.88 0.11
CA ALA A 232 -12.12 0.36 0.11
C ALA A 232 -11.36 1.59 -0.43
N GLY A 233 -10.49 1.40 -1.44
CA GLY A 233 -9.73 2.48 -2.07
C GLY A 233 -8.36 2.77 -1.43
N ILE A 234 -7.86 1.94 -0.52
CA ILE A 234 -6.51 2.09 0.07
C ILE A 234 -5.43 2.17 -1.02
N GLY A 235 -5.57 1.41 -2.11
CA GLY A 235 -4.63 1.44 -3.23
C GLY A 235 -4.59 2.78 -3.96
N PHE A 236 -5.71 3.47 -4.12
CA PHE A 236 -5.75 4.82 -4.70
C PHE A 236 -5.09 5.86 -3.78
N ILE A 237 -5.30 5.71 -2.46
CA ILE A 237 -4.59 6.54 -1.48
C ILE A 237 -3.08 6.27 -1.55
N ALA A 238 -2.66 5.02 -1.73
CA ALA A 238 -1.26 4.67 -1.89
C ALA A 238 -0.62 5.35 -3.12
N VAL A 239 -1.33 5.42 -4.25
CA VAL A 239 -0.90 6.19 -5.42
C VAL A 239 -0.77 7.68 -5.08
N ALA A 240 -1.76 8.27 -4.40
CA ALA A 240 -1.70 9.67 -3.97
C ALA A 240 -0.52 9.95 -3.04
N LEU A 241 -0.17 9.01 -2.15
CA LEU A 241 0.99 9.10 -1.25
C LEU A 241 2.32 9.15 -2.01
N VAL A 242 2.43 8.53 -3.20
CA VAL A 242 3.63 8.63 -4.05
C VAL A 242 3.81 10.06 -4.54
N TYR A 243 2.74 10.70 -5.02
CA TYR A 243 2.78 12.11 -5.41
C TYR A 243 3.10 13.03 -4.23
N PHE A 244 2.47 12.80 -3.08
CA PHE A 244 2.76 13.54 -1.86
C PHE A 244 4.22 13.40 -1.43
N GLY A 245 4.76 12.17 -1.45
CA GLY A 245 6.14 11.88 -1.07
C GLY A 245 7.18 12.28 -2.12
N GLY A 246 6.76 12.77 -3.30
CA GLY A 246 7.67 13.15 -4.39
C GLY A 246 8.58 12.01 -4.82
N TRP A 247 8.06 10.80 -4.91
CA TRP A 247 8.79 9.55 -5.27
C TRP A 247 9.96 9.22 -4.32
N ARG A 248 9.98 9.81 -3.10
CA ARG A 248 11.00 9.51 -2.08
C ARG A 248 10.42 8.54 -1.04
N PRO A 249 10.98 7.35 -0.84
CA PRO A 249 10.44 6.37 0.10
C PRO A 249 10.27 6.89 1.53
N ALA A 250 11.21 7.68 2.04
CA ALA A 250 11.11 8.27 3.37
C ALA A 250 9.98 9.29 3.51
N ALA A 251 9.73 10.12 2.50
CA ALA A 251 8.63 11.07 2.51
C ALA A 251 7.27 10.37 2.34
N ILE A 252 7.21 9.30 1.53
CA ILE A 252 6.05 8.42 1.42
C ILE A 252 5.71 7.80 2.78
N MET A 253 6.70 7.35 3.53
CA MET A 253 6.49 6.83 4.89
C MET A 253 5.89 7.90 5.82
N GLY A 254 6.40 9.13 5.76
CA GLY A 254 5.83 10.26 6.52
C GLY A 254 4.36 10.50 6.16
N GLY A 255 4.03 10.49 4.88
CA GLY A 255 2.66 10.60 4.38
C GLY A 255 1.76 9.45 4.84
N ALA A 256 2.24 8.21 4.73
CA ALA A 256 1.49 7.03 5.16
C ALA A 256 1.21 7.04 6.68
N LEU A 257 2.17 7.46 7.48
CA LEU A 257 1.98 7.62 8.93
C LEU A 257 0.98 8.74 9.24
N LEU A 258 1.10 9.90 8.59
CA LEU A 258 0.15 11.00 8.76
C LEU A 258 -1.28 10.56 8.45
N PHE A 259 -1.46 9.87 7.33
CA PHE A 259 -2.75 9.34 6.91
C PHE A 259 -3.31 8.33 7.91
N SER A 260 -2.45 7.43 8.37
CA SER A 260 -2.83 6.40 9.34
C SER A 260 -3.15 6.97 10.71
N VAL A 261 -2.47 8.04 11.15
CA VAL A 261 -2.83 8.75 12.40
C VAL A 261 -4.22 9.33 12.31
N VAL A 262 -4.58 9.99 11.20
CA VAL A 262 -5.93 10.55 11.00
C VAL A 262 -6.98 9.45 10.97
N ASN A 263 -6.68 8.34 10.30
CA ASN A 263 -7.58 7.18 10.23
C ASN A 263 -7.75 6.50 11.61
N ALA A 264 -6.66 6.32 12.36
CA ALA A 264 -6.71 5.82 13.73
C ALA A 264 -7.50 6.75 14.65
N PHE A 265 -7.28 8.05 14.54
CA PHE A 265 -8.02 9.05 15.31
C PHE A 265 -9.53 9.00 14.99
N GLN A 266 -9.90 8.88 13.73
CA GLN A 266 -11.30 8.71 13.29
C GLN A 266 -11.95 7.49 13.96
N LEU A 267 -11.28 6.33 13.96
CA LEU A 267 -11.80 5.11 14.59
C LEU A 267 -11.95 5.28 16.10
N TRP A 268 -10.99 5.90 16.76
CA TRP A 268 -11.06 6.17 18.19
C TRP A 268 -12.17 7.13 18.57
N MET A 269 -12.46 8.15 17.75
CA MET A 269 -13.62 9.04 17.97
C MET A 269 -14.94 8.25 17.95
N GLN A 270 -15.07 7.27 17.06
CA GLN A 270 -16.27 6.42 17.02
C GLN A 270 -16.37 5.52 18.26
N VAL A 271 -15.25 4.92 18.70
CA VAL A 271 -15.21 4.08 19.91
C VAL A 271 -15.54 4.86 21.18
N LEU A 272 -15.08 6.11 21.27
CA LEU A 272 -15.32 6.99 22.43
C LEU A 272 -16.69 7.69 22.39
N ASN A 273 -17.56 7.38 21.41
CA ASN A 273 -18.89 7.98 21.25
C ASN A 273 -18.86 9.53 21.27
N VAL A 274 -17.83 10.11 20.66
CA VAL A 274 -17.78 11.57 20.50
C VAL A 274 -18.99 12.01 19.68
N ARG A 275 -19.72 13.04 20.11
CA ARG A 275 -20.94 13.54 19.46
C ARG A 275 -20.66 14.26 18.13
N ILE A 276 -19.92 13.59 17.24
CA ILE A 276 -19.68 14.03 15.86
C ILE A 276 -20.42 13.03 14.96
N PRO A 277 -21.19 13.48 13.97
CA PRO A 277 -21.79 12.58 13.00
C PRO A 277 -20.71 11.67 12.38
N SER A 278 -20.98 10.36 12.35
CA SER A 278 -20.04 9.35 11.81
C SER A 278 -19.53 9.71 10.41
N ASP A 279 -20.42 10.29 9.60
CA ASP A 279 -20.13 10.66 8.21
C ASP A 279 -19.05 11.76 8.11
N LEU A 280 -19.08 12.74 9.02
CA LEU A 280 -18.03 13.77 9.09
C LEU A 280 -16.68 13.18 9.54
N ALA A 281 -16.70 12.23 10.46
CA ALA A 281 -15.48 11.55 10.89
C ALA A 281 -14.87 10.75 9.74
N VAL A 282 -15.67 10.03 8.94
CA VAL A 282 -15.21 9.26 7.77
C VAL A 282 -14.62 10.16 6.68
N MET A 283 -15.05 11.43 6.57
CA MET A 283 -14.49 12.38 5.59
C MET A 283 -13.08 12.85 5.93
N LEU A 284 -12.64 12.78 7.20
CA LEU A 284 -11.35 13.36 7.63
C LEU A 284 -10.13 12.90 6.81
N PRO A 285 -9.92 11.60 6.54
CA PRO A 285 -8.79 11.16 5.72
C PRO A 285 -8.83 11.71 4.28
N TYR A 286 -10.03 11.82 3.69
CA TYR A 286 -10.20 12.33 2.33
C TYR A 286 -9.98 13.84 2.25
N VAL A 287 -10.50 14.60 3.23
CA VAL A 287 -10.22 16.03 3.36
C VAL A 287 -8.73 16.28 3.54
N LEU A 288 -8.06 15.48 4.37
CA LEU A 288 -6.61 15.54 4.53
C LEU A 288 -5.90 15.30 3.19
N THR A 289 -6.32 14.31 2.40
CA THR A 289 -5.74 14.04 1.08
C THR A 289 -5.82 15.25 0.18
N ILE A 290 -7.00 15.87 0.10
CA ILE A 290 -7.22 17.08 -0.72
C ILE A 290 -6.34 18.22 -0.25
N LEU A 291 -6.29 18.49 1.06
CA LEU A 291 -5.47 19.54 1.63
C LEU A 291 -3.98 19.31 1.38
N VAL A 292 -3.52 18.10 1.60
CA VAL A 292 -2.13 17.72 1.39
C VAL A 292 -1.73 17.87 -0.07
N LEU A 293 -2.56 17.39 -1.01
CA LEU A 293 -2.29 17.53 -2.45
C LEU A 293 -2.36 18.99 -2.92
N ALA A 294 -3.23 19.80 -2.33
CA ALA A 294 -3.36 21.23 -2.65
C ALA A 294 -2.20 22.06 -2.11
N LEU A 295 -1.66 21.70 -0.94
CA LEU A 295 -0.59 22.44 -0.27
C LEU A 295 0.80 21.86 -0.59
N ALA A 296 0.91 20.63 -1.09
CA ALA A 296 2.18 20.06 -1.51
C ALA A 296 2.71 20.90 -2.67
N PRO A 297 3.80 21.66 -2.48
CA PRO A 297 4.42 22.38 -3.59
C PRO A 297 4.73 21.33 -4.65
N GLN A 298 4.55 21.69 -5.93
CA GLN A 298 4.85 20.83 -7.06
C GLN A 298 6.29 20.33 -6.90
N LEU A 299 6.42 19.18 -6.27
CA LEU A 299 7.70 18.53 -6.04
C LEU A 299 8.17 18.02 -7.40
N SER A 300 9.05 18.75 -8.03
CA SER A 300 9.56 18.61 -9.40
C SER A 300 10.35 17.31 -9.66
N ARG A 301 9.97 16.20 -9.04
CA ARG A 301 10.61 14.89 -9.20
C ARG A 301 9.76 13.88 -9.95
N GLN A 302 8.61 14.30 -10.46
CA GLN A 302 7.79 13.42 -11.29
C GLN A 302 8.62 12.93 -12.48
N PRO A 303 8.67 11.62 -12.74
CA PRO A 303 9.32 11.10 -13.94
C PRO A 303 8.67 11.69 -15.19
N VAL A 304 9.46 12.26 -16.09
CA VAL A 304 8.98 12.99 -17.28
C VAL A 304 8.23 12.06 -18.25
N ALA A 305 8.63 10.78 -18.29
CA ALA A 305 8.01 9.76 -19.11
C ALA A 305 6.86 9.00 -18.38
N LEU A 306 6.40 9.49 -17.22
CA LEU A 306 5.28 8.86 -16.49
C LEU A 306 4.02 8.92 -17.34
N ASN A 307 3.31 7.80 -17.43
CA ASN A 307 2.10 7.61 -18.22
C ASN A 307 2.30 7.79 -19.75
N LYS A 308 3.55 7.61 -20.23
CA LYS A 308 3.83 7.68 -21.67
C LYS A 308 4.32 6.31 -22.17
N PRO A 309 3.73 5.76 -23.24
CA PRO A 309 4.29 4.58 -23.89
C PRO A 309 5.68 4.91 -24.42
N PHE A 310 6.51 3.89 -24.59
CA PHE A 310 7.83 4.03 -25.22
C PHE A 310 7.82 3.32 -26.58
N GLU A 311 8.20 4.03 -27.61
CA GLU A 311 8.43 3.49 -28.95
C GLU A 311 9.87 3.75 -29.39
N ARG A 312 10.53 2.70 -29.85
CA ARG A 312 11.91 2.79 -30.31
C ARG A 312 11.93 3.50 -31.67
N GLY A 313 12.64 4.63 -31.76
CA GLY A 313 12.80 5.39 -33.00
C GLY A 313 11.80 6.53 -33.21
N GLU A 314 10.86 6.77 -32.31
CA GLU A 314 10.08 8.00 -32.28
C GLU A 314 10.85 9.08 -31.48
N HIS A 315 11.10 10.22 -32.14
CA HIS A 315 11.74 11.42 -31.58
C HIS A 315 10.75 12.56 -31.42
#